data_e9379b2604cfb0ee8cc273268b87b904
#
_entry.id   e9379b2604cfb0ee8cc273268b87b904
#
_cell.length_a   1.000
_cell.length_b   1.000
_cell.length_c   1.000
_cell.angle_alpha   90.00
_cell.angle_beta   90.00
_cell.angle_gamma   90.00
#
_symmetry.space_group_name_H-M   'P 1'
#
loop_
_entity.id
_entity.type
_entity.pdbx_description
1 polymer ?
#
loop_
_entity_poly.entity_id
_entity_poly.type
_entity_poly.pdbx_seq_one_letter_code
_entity_poly.pdbx_strand_id
1 'polypeptide(L)'
;MTAFDTRNPQTTLHRAPEKAEQAPVQLRNVVRQFGQQRVIDGLDLDIAPGEFVALLGASGSGKTTLPRTLAGLDSIDSGELRVPVARAAVFQEPRLMPWKSAWKNVVLGLHIDNAKARAEAALGEVGLSHRVNAFPATLSGGEAQRVALARGLVREPKLLLLDEPFAALDALTCIRMHQLIIDLWRRHTPAVLLVTHDVDEAILLADRVIVLADGRIADEIRIELPRQRDSGQAGFQAIRSRLLGLLGVKGHEQDAEPDDVAHNPTLSDLRRVANAR
;
A
#
# COMPACT_ATOMS: atom_id res chain seq x y z
N MET A 1 22.49 -72.26 -4.46
CA MET A 1 21.18 -71.82 -3.98
C MET A 1 21.31 -70.35 -3.66
N THR A 2 20.79 -69.52 -4.49
CA THR A 2 21.09 -68.13 -4.71
C THR A 2 20.15 -67.23 -3.89
N ALA A 3 20.71 -66.33 -3.10
CA ALA A 3 19.98 -65.31 -2.39
C ALA A 3 19.80 -64.09 -3.28
N PHE A 4 18.57 -63.64 -3.43
CA PHE A 4 18.20 -62.43 -4.15
C PHE A 4 18.39 -61.21 -3.22
N ASP A 5 19.27 -60.29 -3.63
CA ASP A 5 19.48 -58.98 -3.03
C ASP A 5 18.57 -57.98 -3.78
N THR A 6 17.49 -57.53 -3.15
CA THR A 6 16.57 -56.48 -3.68
C THR A 6 16.89 -55.15 -3.02
N ARG A 7 17.89 -54.44 -3.54
CA ARG A 7 18.08 -53.02 -3.24
C ARG A 7 17.14 -52.20 -4.12
N ASN A 8 16.15 -51.60 -3.47
CA ASN A 8 15.26 -50.63 -4.10
C ASN A 8 15.92 -49.24 -4.07
N PRO A 9 16.22 -48.60 -5.21
CA PRO A 9 16.65 -47.20 -5.22
C PRO A 9 15.40 -46.32 -5.09
N GLN A 10 15.27 -45.61 -3.94
CA GLN A 10 14.32 -44.55 -3.76
C GLN A 10 14.66 -43.43 -4.77
N THR A 11 13.96 -43.41 -5.89
CA THR A 11 13.95 -42.31 -6.82
C THR A 11 13.19 -41.15 -6.18
N THR A 12 13.94 -40.22 -5.63
CA THR A 12 13.41 -38.91 -5.20
C THR A 12 12.96 -38.20 -6.46
N LEU A 13 11.67 -38.28 -6.74
CA LEU A 13 11.02 -37.44 -7.76
C LEU A 13 11.16 -35.99 -7.30
N HIS A 14 12.16 -35.29 -7.80
CA HIS A 14 12.15 -33.83 -7.84
C HIS A 14 10.91 -33.41 -8.64
N ARG A 15 9.85 -33.07 -7.90
CA ARG A 15 8.69 -32.40 -8.48
C ARG A 15 9.21 -31.10 -9.10
N ALA A 16 9.22 -31.06 -10.44
CA ALA A 16 9.51 -29.83 -11.16
C ALA A 16 8.60 -28.73 -10.61
N PRO A 17 9.08 -27.49 -10.45
CA PRO A 17 8.24 -26.41 -9.97
C PRO A 17 7.04 -26.32 -10.93
N GLU A 18 5.85 -26.54 -10.37
CA GLU A 18 4.57 -26.27 -10.99
C GLU A 18 4.70 -24.91 -11.70
N LYS A 19 4.31 -24.82 -12.99
CA LYS A 19 4.37 -23.60 -13.80
C LYS A 19 3.99 -22.42 -12.93
N ALA A 20 4.97 -21.60 -12.54
CA ALA A 20 4.73 -20.38 -11.82
C ALA A 20 3.77 -19.57 -12.69
N GLU A 21 2.54 -19.41 -12.26
CA GLU A 21 1.56 -18.54 -12.88
C GLU A 21 2.25 -17.19 -13.03
N GLN A 22 2.43 -16.72 -14.28
CA GLN A 22 3.29 -15.56 -14.55
C GLN A 22 2.77 -14.39 -13.71
N ALA A 23 3.65 -13.83 -12.87
CA ALA A 23 3.30 -12.70 -12.03
C ALA A 23 2.66 -11.59 -12.88
N PRO A 24 1.54 -10.97 -12.44
CA PRO A 24 0.86 -9.94 -13.21
C PRO A 24 1.75 -8.72 -13.46
N VAL A 25 2.73 -8.47 -12.58
CA VAL A 25 3.72 -7.40 -12.75
C VAL A 25 5.11 -8.01 -12.73
N GLN A 26 5.89 -7.72 -13.77
CA GLN A 26 7.30 -8.10 -13.87
C GLN A 26 8.10 -6.92 -14.42
N LEU A 27 9.07 -6.47 -13.63
CA LEU A 27 10.08 -5.50 -14.01
C LEU A 27 11.43 -6.19 -14.02
N ARG A 28 12.23 -5.93 -15.06
CA ARG A 28 13.60 -6.44 -15.19
C ARG A 28 14.51 -5.31 -15.62
N ASN A 29 15.43 -4.95 -14.74
CA ASN A 29 16.44 -3.90 -14.94
C ASN A 29 15.83 -2.60 -15.49
N VAL A 30 14.66 -2.20 -14.94
CA VAL A 30 13.92 -1.04 -15.43
C VAL A 30 14.63 0.24 -15.01
N VAL A 31 14.85 1.12 -15.99
CA VAL A 31 15.42 2.46 -15.79
C VAL A 31 14.43 3.51 -16.27
N ARG A 32 14.27 4.56 -15.46
CA ARG A 32 13.56 5.78 -15.83
C ARG A 32 14.34 6.99 -15.38
N GLN A 33 14.62 7.92 -16.32
CA GLN A 33 15.35 9.15 -16.03
C GLN A 33 14.63 10.38 -16.56
N PHE A 34 14.84 11.50 -15.92
CA PHE A 34 14.40 12.82 -16.35
C PHE A 34 15.63 13.74 -16.49
N GLY A 35 15.96 14.10 -17.72
CA GLY A 35 17.22 14.76 -18.01
C GLY A 35 18.42 13.90 -17.62
N GLN A 36 19.22 14.34 -16.65
CA GLN A 36 20.38 13.58 -16.14
C GLN A 36 20.08 12.79 -14.87
N GLN A 37 18.89 12.97 -14.28
CA GLN A 37 18.54 12.33 -13.01
C GLN A 37 17.83 10.99 -13.28
N ARG A 38 18.43 9.88 -12.83
CA ARG A 38 17.76 8.58 -12.78
C ARG A 38 16.83 8.54 -11.58
N VAL A 39 15.56 8.32 -11.82
CA VAL A 39 14.50 8.25 -10.80
C VAL A 39 14.14 6.80 -10.49
N ILE A 40 14.27 5.91 -11.48
CA ILE A 40 14.27 4.45 -11.31
C ILE A 40 15.57 3.98 -11.95
N ASP A 41 16.37 3.17 -11.25
CA ASP A 41 17.70 2.79 -11.67
C ASP A 41 17.93 1.29 -11.51
N GLY A 42 17.67 0.54 -12.59
CA GLY A 42 17.87 -0.90 -12.63
C GLY A 42 16.93 -1.67 -11.71
N LEU A 43 15.64 -1.31 -11.66
CA LEU A 43 14.68 -1.89 -10.75
C LEU A 43 14.19 -3.26 -11.27
N ASP A 44 14.33 -4.28 -10.40
CA ASP A 44 13.72 -5.60 -10.55
C ASP A 44 12.57 -5.74 -9.55
N LEU A 45 11.37 -6.11 -10.02
CA LEU A 45 10.20 -6.28 -9.17
C LEU A 45 9.22 -7.27 -9.78
N ASP A 46 8.76 -8.22 -8.98
CA ASP A 46 7.62 -9.08 -9.28
C ASP A 46 6.49 -8.83 -8.28
N ILE A 47 5.25 -8.76 -8.76
CA ILE A 47 4.06 -8.79 -7.90
C ILE A 47 3.21 -9.98 -8.34
N ALA A 48 2.93 -10.90 -7.43
CA ALA A 48 2.13 -12.08 -7.71
C ALA A 48 0.63 -11.76 -7.87
N PRO A 49 -0.15 -12.63 -8.55
CA PRO A 49 -1.61 -12.50 -8.58
C PRO A 49 -2.18 -12.46 -7.16
N GLY A 50 -3.06 -11.50 -6.88
CA GLY A 50 -3.67 -11.35 -5.57
C GLY A 50 -2.73 -10.88 -4.45
N GLU A 51 -1.46 -10.60 -4.72
CA GLU A 51 -0.52 -10.09 -3.72
C GLU A 51 -0.78 -8.60 -3.45
N PHE A 52 -0.77 -8.23 -2.17
CA PHE A 52 -0.85 -6.84 -1.74
C PHE A 52 0.54 -6.34 -1.32
N VAL A 53 1.14 -5.50 -2.14
CA VAL A 53 2.48 -4.94 -1.92
C VAL A 53 2.35 -3.47 -1.54
N ALA A 54 3.06 -3.03 -0.49
CA ALA A 54 3.23 -1.61 -0.19
C ALA A 54 4.63 -1.13 -0.59
N LEU A 55 4.69 0.09 -1.10
CA LEU A 55 5.92 0.78 -1.47
C LEU A 55 6.12 1.98 -0.55
N LEU A 56 7.18 1.94 0.24
CA LEU A 56 7.65 3.02 1.08
C LEU A 56 8.94 3.63 0.50
N GLY A 57 9.30 4.82 0.95
CA GLY A 57 10.57 5.46 0.60
C GLY A 57 10.56 6.95 0.91
N ALA A 58 11.72 7.57 0.95
CA ALA A 58 11.88 9.01 1.16
C ALA A 58 11.28 9.83 0.00
N SER A 59 11.10 11.13 0.21
CA SER A 59 10.72 12.04 -0.88
C SER A 59 11.77 12.01 -1.99
N GLY A 60 11.34 11.94 -3.25
CA GLY A 60 12.25 11.88 -4.39
C GLY A 60 12.83 10.49 -4.72
N SER A 61 12.53 9.44 -3.94
CA SER A 61 13.05 8.08 -4.19
C SER A 61 12.48 7.38 -5.43
N GLY A 62 11.50 7.96 -6.14
CA GLY A 62 10.87 7.37 -7.32
C GLY A 62 9.48 6.79 -7.08
N LYS A 63 8.93 6.87 -5.87
CA LYS A 63 7.61 6.30 -5.50
C LYS A 63 6.45 6.71 -6.40
N THR A 64 6.39 7.97 -6.80
CA THR A 64 5.32 8.47 -7.67
C THR A 64 5.54 8.07 -9.14
N THR A 65 6.80 7.88 -9.55
CA THR A 65 7.14 7.50 -10.93
C THR A 65 6.77 6.05 -11.20
N LEU A 66 7.07 5.13 -10.28
CA LEU A 66 6.81 3.70 -10.46
C LEU A 66 5.34 3.38 -10.74
N PRO A 67 4.34 3.80 -9.91
CA PRO A 67 2.94 3.53 -10.21
C PRO A 67 2.46 4.20 -11.51
N ARG A 68 2.99 5.36 -11.88
CA ARG A 68 2.66 6.02 -13.15
C ARG A 68 3.16 5.21 -14.35
N THR A 69 4.38 4.67 -14.26
CA THR A 69 4.94 3.76 -15.26
C THR A 69 4.11 2.49 -15.38
N LEU A 70 3.74 1.85 -14.25
CA LEU A 70 2.89 0.66 -14.23
C LEU A 70 1.48 0.95 -14.76
N ALA A 71 0.95 2.14 -14.53
CA ALA A 71 -0.34 2.58 -15.09
C ALA A 71 -0.28 2.80 -16.62
N GLY A 72 0.93 2.89 -17.20
CA GLY A 72 1.14 3.25 -18.59
C GLY A 72 0.95 4.74 -18.87
N LEU A 73 1.09 5.57 -17.84
CA LEU A 73 1.07 7.04 -17.91
C LEU A 73 2.46 7.63 -18.14
N ASP A 74 3.48 6.82 -17.95
CA ASP A 74 4.87 7.16 -18.18
C ASP A 74 5.60 5.99 -18.87
N SER A 75 6.66 6.30 -19.64
CA SER A 75 7.47 5.30 -20.34
C SER A 75 8.69 4.91 -19.50
N ILE A 76 9.31 3.78 -19.82
CA ILE A 76 10.64 3.40 -19.35
C ILE A 76 11.69 3.82 -20.38
N ASP A 77 12.93 4.07 -19.95
CA ASP A 77 14.04 4.40 -20.85
C ASP A 77 14.82 3.13 -21.23
N SER A 78 14.87 2.13 -20.34
CA SER A 78 15.45 0.81 -20.63
C SER A 78 14.91 -0.26 -19.68
N GLY A 79 15.21 -1.54 -19.99
CA GLY A 79 14.73 -2.70 -19.25
C GLY A 79 13.48 -3.31 -19.85
N GLU A 80 12.87 -4.23 -19.12
CA GLU A 80 11.62 -4.89 -19.52
C GLU A 80 10.52 -4.62 -18.50
N LEU A 81 9.33 -4.28 -19.00
CA LEU A 81 8.14 -4.03 -18.20
C LEU A 81 6.98 -4.87 -18.73
N ARG A 82 6.48 -5.78 -17.90
CA ARG A 82 5.26 -6.55 -18.18
C ARG A 82 4.22 -6.22 -17.13
N VAL A 83 3.07 -5.73 -17.57
CA VAL A 83 1.92 -5.40 -16.73
C VAL A 83 0.63 -5.87 -17.40
N PRO A 84 -0.41 -6.24 -16.65
CA PRO A 84 -1.69 -6.65 -17.23
C PRO A 84 -2.34 -5.47 -17.96
N VAL A 85 -3.07 -5.78 -19.02
CA VAL A 85 -3.90 -4.78 -19.74
C VAL A 85 -5.01 -4.27 -18.82
N ALA A 86 -5.67 -5.19 -18.10
CA ALA A 86 -6.70 -4.87 -17.10
C ALA A 86 -6.04 -4.32 -15.82
N ARG A 87 -5.75 -3.02 -15.81
CA ARG A 87 -5.18 -2.31 -14.68
C ARG A 87 -5.96 -1.03 -14.38
N ALA A 88 -5.96 -0.61 -13.13
CA ALA A 88 -6.56 0.63 -12.66
C ALA A 88 -5.64 1.36 -11.69
N ALA A 89 -5.74 2.69 -11.68
CA ALA A 89 -5.02 3.54 -10.74
C ALA A 89 -5.99 4.46 -9.99
N VAL A 90 -5.78 4.56 -8.69
CA VAL A 90 -6.43 5.51 -7.79
C VAL A 90 -5.33 6.41 -7.24
N PHE A 91 -5.46 7.71 -7.45
CA PHE A 91 -4.47 8.71 -7.05
C PHE A 91 -4.89 9.40 -5.75
N GLN A 92 -3.97 10.10 -5.13
CA GLN A 92 -4.19 10.95 -3.97
C GLN A 92 -5.36 11.91 -4.18
N GLU A 93 -5.38 12.59 -5.34
CA GLU A 93 -6.55 13.35 -5.77
C GLU A 93 -7.52 12.42 -6.52
N PRO A 94 -8.82 12.40 -6.19
CA PRO A 94 -9.81 11.53 -6.86
C PRO A 94 -9.95 11.75 -8.36
N ARG A 95 -9.58 12.93 -8.86
CA ARG A 95 -9.64 13.33 -10.27
C ARG A 95 -10.99 13.01 -10.92
N LEU A 96 -12.06 13.37 -10.22
CA LEU A 96 -13.42 13.23 -10.75
C LEU A 96 -13.73 14.36 -11.71
N MET A 97 -14.50 14.06 -12.76
CA MET A 97 -15.02 15.09 -13.68
C MET A 97 -16.10 15.89 -12.95
N PRO A 98 -15.89 17.19 -12.65
CA PRO A 98 -16.79 17.95 -11.79
C PRO A 98 -18.21 18.11 -12.38
N TRP A 99 -18.37 18.05 -13.69
CA TRP A 99 -19.65 18.14 -14.41
C TRP A 99 -20.35 16.79 -14.62
N LYS A 100 -19.77 15.68 -14.09
CA LYS A 100 -20.38 14.34 -14.15
C LYS A 100 -20.80 13.90 -12.76
N SER A 101 -21.98 13.26 -12.65
CA SER A 101 -22.40 12.63 -11.41
C SER A 101 -21.50 11.44 -11.04
N ALA A 102 -21.60 10.95 -9.81
CA ALA A 102 -20.78 9.85 -9.28
C ALA A 102 -20.82 8.62 -10.20
N TRP A 103 -22.02 8.12 -10.58
CA TRP A 103 -22.11 6.97 -11.47
C TRP A 103 -21.47 7.21 -12.84
N LYS A 104 -21.60 8.43 -13.41
CA LYS A 104 -20.96 8.78 -14.68
C LYS A 104 -19.43 8.87 -14.57
N ASN A 105 -18.91 9.21 -13.39
CA ASN A 105 -17.48 9.17 -13.10
C ASN A 105 -16.98 7.74 -13.00
N VAL A 106 -17.75 6.83 -12.37
CA VAL A 106 -17.37 5.42 -12.22
C VAL A 106 -17.17 4.75 -13.57
N VAL A 107 -18.08 4.94 -14.52
CA VAL A 107 -18.01 4.32 -15.85
C VAL A 107 -17.31 5.19 -16.90
N LEU A 108 -16.60 6.21 -16.50
CA LEU A 108 -15.91 7.11 -17.42
C LEU A 108 -14.97 6.36 -18.37
N GLY A 109 -15.20 6.52 -19.69
CA GLY A 109 -14.42 5.84 -20.73
C GLY A 109 -14.72 4.35 -20.91
N LEU A 110 -15.76 3.81 -20.26
CA LEU A 110 -16.27 2.48 -20.54
C LEU A 110 -17.43 2.55 -21.53
N HIS A 111 -17.36 1.72 -22.56
CA HIS A 111 -18.43 1.54 -23.55
C HIS A 111 -19.03 0.15 -23.33
N ILE A 112 -19.95 0.05 -22.39
CA ILE A 112 -20.59 -1.19 -21.95
C ILE A 112 -22.10 -1.02 -21.86
N ASP A 113 -22.82 -2.07 -22.18
CA ASP A 113 -24.25 -2.13 -21.91
C ASP A 113 -24.49 -2.11 -20.39
N ASN A 114 -25.62 -1.54 -19.98
CA ASN A 114 -25.98 -1.42 -18.57
C ASN A 114 -24.98 -0.65 -17.70
N ALA A 115 -24.23 0.30 -18.29
CA ALA A 115 -23.19 1.09 -17.62
C ALA A 115 -23.67 1.69 -16.27
N LYS A 116 -24.92 2.19 -16.22
CA LYS A 116 -25.49 2.76 -14.99
C LYS A 116 -25.66 1.69 -13.90
N ALA A 117 -26.20 0.52 -14.21
CA ALA A 117 -26.38 -0.57 -13.25
C ALA A 117 -25.04 -1.08 -12.71
N ARG A 118 -24.01 -1.21 -13.57
CA ARG A 118 -22.65 -1.56 -13.14
C ARG A 118 -22.04 -0.50 -12.22
N ALA A 119 -22.27 0.78 -12.52
CA ALA A 119 -21.80 1.87 -11.65
C ALA A 119 -22.51 1.87 -10.29
N GLU A 120 -23.83 1.62 -10.27
CA GLU A 120 -24.62 1.53 -9.06
C GLU A 120 -24.13 0.37 -8.18
N ALA A 121 -23.86 -0.79 -8.76
CA ALA A 121 -23.27 -1.93 -8.06
C ALA A 121 -21.90 -1.58 -7.46
N ALA A 122 -20.98 -1.00 -8.26
CA ALA A 122 -19.67 -0.60 -7.78
C ALA A 122 -19.73 0.49 -6.69
N LEU A 123 -20.66 1.44 -6.80
CA LEU A 123 -20.91 2.44 -5.75
C LEU A 123 -21.48 1.79 -4.49
N GLY A 124 -22.31 0.76 -4.63
CA GLY A 124 -22.80 -0.04 -3.51
C GLY A 124 -21.67 -0.73 -2.74
N GLU A 125 -20.70 -1.30 -3.44
CA GLU A 125 -19.53 -1.96 -2.82
C GLU A 125 -18.69 -1.01 -1.97
N VAL A 126 -18.63 0.27 -2.36
CA VAL A 126 -17.91 1.30 -1.58
C VAL A 126 -18.82 2.08 -0.62
N GLY A 127 -20.04 1.60 -0.37
CA GLY A 127 -21.00 2.20 0.58
C GLY A 127 -21.61 3.52 0.12
N LEU A 128 -21.72 3.75 -1.19
CA LEU A 128 -22.22 5.00 -1.79
C LEU A 128 -23.52 4.83 -2.61
N SER A 129 -24.34 3.80 -2.33
CA SER A 129 -25.62 3.59 -3.02
C SER A 129 -26.55 4.82 -2.95
N HIS A 130 -26.46 5.59 -1.87
CA HIS A 130 -27.25 6.81 -1.67
C HIS A 130 -26.70 8.04 -2.41
N ARG A 131 -25.51 7.95 -3.02
CA ARG A 131 -24.78 9.05 -3.69
C ARG A 131 -24.65 8.89 -5.20
N VAL A 132 -25.34 7.95 -5.81
CA VAL A 132 -25.24 7.61 -7.26
C VAL A 132 -25.32 8.83 -8.16
N ASN A 133 -26.24 9.75 -7.88
CA ASN A 133 -26.46 10.96 -8.69
C ASN A 133 -25.73 12.21 -8.15
N ALA A 134 -24.97 12.10 -7.05
CA ALA A 134 -24.25 13.22 -6.46
C ALA A 134 -23.14 13.72 -7.41
N PHE A 135 -22.91 15.04 -7.42
CA PHE A 135 -21.80 15.64 -8.14
C PHE A 135 -20.57 15.78 -7.23
N PRO A 136 -19.34 15.77 -7.79
CA PRO A 136 -18.12 15.85 -6.99
C PRO A 136 -18.09 17.00 -5.97
N ALA A 137 -18.63 18.16 -6.33
CA ALA A 137 -18.69 19.32 -5.43
C ALA A 137 -19.55 19.11 -4.17
N THR A 138 -20.42 18.10 -4.15
CA THR A 138 -21.30 17.76 -3.01
C THR A 138 -20.82 16.55 -2.23
N LEU A 139 -19.68 15.96 -2.59
CA LEU A 139 -19.06 14.82 -1.94
C LEU A 139 -18.02 15.29 -0.90
N SER A 140 -17.95 14.60 0.23
CA SER A 140 -16.80 14.76 1.11
C SER A 140 -15.53 14.19 0.46
N GLY A 141 -14.33 14.54 0.95
CA GLY A 141 -13.08 13.99 0.44
C GLY A 141 -13.05 12.46 0.44
N GLY A 142 -13.51 11.83 1.53
CA GLY A 142 -13.61 10.38 1.62
C GLY A 142 -14.67 9.76 0.68
N GLU A 143 -15.80 10.45 0.44
CA GLU A 143 -16.78 10.00 -0.55
C GLU A 143 -16.21 10.10 -1.97
N ALA A 144 -15.53 11.19 -2.32
CA ALA A 144 -14.90 11.38 -3.61
C ALA A 144 -13.81 10.31 -3.86
N GLN A 145 -13.01 9.97 -2.83
CA GLN A 145 -12.01 8.91 -2.92
C GLN A 145 -12.65 7.53 -3.12
N ARG A 146 -13.77 7.25 -2.45
CA ARG A 146 -14.53 6.00 -2.69
C ARG A 146 -15.13 5.93 -4.09
N VAL A 147 -15.59 7.05 -4.67
CA VAL A 147 -16.01 7.08 -6.09
C VAL A 147 -14.84 6.78 -7.01
N ALA A 148 -13.64 7.30 -6.74
CA ALA A 148 -12.43 6.99 -7.52
C ALA A 148 -12.05 5.51 -7.40
N LEU A 149 -12.18 4.91 -6.22
CA LEU A 149 -11.96 3.48 -6.00
C LEU A 149 -12.98 2.64 -6.78
N ALA A 150 -14.28 2.97 -6.73
CA ALA A 150 -15.33 2.32 -7.52
C ALA A 150 -15.06 2.41 -9.03
N ARG A 151 -14.56 3.56 -9.51
CA ARG A 151 -14.11 3.74 -10.91
C ARG A 151 -12.97 2.81 -11.30
N GLY A 152 -12.06 2.53 -10.38
CA GLY A 152 -11.00 1.54 -10.57
C GLY A 152 -11.56 0.12 -10.67
N LEU A 153 -12.39 -0.26 -9.70
CA LEU A 153 -12.89 -1.63 -9.53
C LEU A 153 -13.90 -2.07 -10.60
N VAL A 154 -14.75 -1.14 -11.10
CA VAL A 154 -15.74 -1.45 -12.14
C VAL A 154 -15.11 -2.02 -13.42
N ARG A 155 -13.79 -1.85 -13.59
CA ARG A 155 -12.97 -2.37 -14.70
C ARG A 155 -12.45 -3.79 -14.46
N GLU A 156 -12.74 -4.38 -13.30
CA GLU A 156 -12.27 -5.71 -12.88
C GLU A 156 -10.76 -5.86 -13.09
N PRO A 157 -9.95 -4.97 -12.46
CA PRO A 157 -8.52 -4.92 -12.75
C PRO A 157 -7.78 -6.14 -12.20
N LYS A 158 -6.78 -6.62 -12.93
CA LYS A 158 -5.79 -7.60 -12.45
C LYS A 158 -4.68 -6.94 -11.62
N LEU A 159 -4.47 -5.63 -11.83
CA LEU A 159 -3.55 -4.79 -11.06
C LEU A 159 -4.26 -3.51 -10.63
N LEU A 160 -4.29 -3.27 -9.34
CA LEU A 160 -4.80 -2.05 -8.72
C LEU A 160 -3.63 -1.25 -8.13
N LEU A 161 -3.44 -0.05 -8.64
CA LEU A 161 -2.43 0.89 -8.18
C LEU A 161 -3.10 1.92 -7.27
N LEU A 162 -2.62 2.07 -6.06
CA LEU A 162 -3.11 3.00 -5.04
C LEU A 162 -1.96 3.97 -4.70
N ASP A 163 -2.03 5.19 -5.20
CA ASP A 163 -1.00 6.22 -5.03
C ASP A 163 -1.44 7.22 -3.96
N GLU A 164 -0.93 7.05 -2.74
CA GLU A 164 -1.26 7.83 -1.54
C GLU A 164 -2.78 8.03 -1.31
N PRO A 165 -3.60 6.96 -1.36
CA PRO A 165 -5.05 7.08 -1.41
C PRO A 165 -5.68 7.63 -0.13
N PHE A 166 -4.92 7.75 0.95
CA PHE A 166 -5.39 8.16 2.28
C PHE A 166 -4.89 9.54 2.70
N ALA A 167 -3.92 10.14 2.01
CA ALA A 167 -3.18 11.34 2.45
C ALA A 167 -4.06 12.58 2.70
N ALA A 168 -5.26 12.66 2.09
CA ALA A 168 -6.18 13.78 2.25
C ALA A 168 -7.37 13.47 3.19
N LEU A 169 -7.32 12.36 3.93
CA LEU A 169 -8.42 11.89 4.77
C LEU A 169 -8.15 12.15 6.26
N ASP A 170 -9.20 12.39 7.02
CA ASP A 170 -9.12 12.40 8.48
C ASP A 170 -8.93 10.97 9.04
N ALA A 171 -8.43 10.87 10.27
CA ALA A 171 -8.08 9.59 10.90
C ALA A 171 -9.21 8.56 10.92
N LEU A 172 -10.46 8.98 11.24
CA LEU A 172 -11.59 8.05 11.29
C LEU A 172 -11.99 7.57 9.89
N THR A 173 -11.93 8.45 8.91
CA THR A 173 -12.19 8.09 7.49
C THR A 173 -11.09 7.19 6.97
N CYS A 174 -9.83 7.40 7.35
CA CYS A 174 -8.69 6.53 7.05
C CYS A 174 -8.93 5.09 7.52
N ILE A 175 -9.28 4.91 8.80
CA ILE A 175 -9.56 3.57 9.38
C ILE A 175 -10.67 2.84 8.60
N ARG A 176 -11.75 3.55 8.27
CA ARG A 176 -12.85 2.98 7.47
C ARG A 176 -12.42 2.64 6.05
N MET A 177 -11.54 3.45 5.47
CA MET A 177 -11.04 3.22 4.11
C MET A 177 -10.06 2.02 4.07
N HIS A 178 -9.21 1.85 5.09
CA HIS A 178 -8.34 0.67 5.22
C HIS A 178 -9.17 -0.62 5.23
N GLN A 179 -10.22 -0.66 6.07
CA GLN A 179 -11.12 -1.81 6.14
C GLN A 179 -11.81 -2.07 4.79
N LEU A 180 -12.34 -1.03 4.16
CA LEU A 180 -12.99 -1.11 2.85
C LEU A 180 -12.05 -1.68 1.78
N ILE A 181 -10.80 -1.20 1.72
CA ILE A 181 -9.81 -1.68 0.73
C ILE A 181 -9.49 -3.15 0.97
N ILE A 182 -9.33 -3.60 2.22
CA ILE A 182 -9.09 -5.02 2.53
C ILE A 182 -10.29 -5.88 2.12
N ASP A 183 -11.52 -5.43 2.37
CA ASP A 183 -12.73 -6.18 2.02
C ASP A 183 -12.89 -6.29 0.48
N LEU A 184 -12.61 -5.20 -0.25
CA LEU A 184 -12.64 -5.18 -1.71
C LEU A 184 -11.52 -6.04 -2.29
N TRP A 185 -10.30 -5.96 -1.75
CA TRP A 185 -9.18 -6.79 -2.16
C TRP A 185 -9.48 -8.29 -1.96
N ARG A 186 -10.07 -8.68 -0.82
CA ARG A 186 -10.49 -10.08 -0.57
C ARG A 186 -11.55 -10.56 -1.56
N ARG A 187 -12.44 -9.68 -1.99
CA ARG A 187 -13.55 -10.00 -2.91
C ARG A 187 -13.08 -10.13 -4.35
N HIS A 188 -12.24 -9.21 -4.81
CA HIS A 188 -11.83 -9.11 -6.22
C HIS A 188 -10.46 -9.72 -6.50
N THR A 189 -9.64 -9.94 -5.48
CA THR A 189 -8.29 -10.53 -5.52
C THR A 189 -7.36 -9.96 -6.61
N PRO A 190 -7.33 -8.64 -6.86
CA PRO A 190 -6.32 -8.06 -7.75
C PRO A 190 -4.94 -8.13 -7.09
N ALA A 191 -3.88 -8.12 -7.90
CA ALA A 191 -2.58 -7.67 -7.41
C ALA A 191 -2.70 -6.18 -7.04
N VAL A 192 -2.15 -5.78 -5.89
CA VAL A 192 -2.20 -4.38 -5.42
C VAL A 192 -0.80 -3.84 -5.20
N LEU A 193 -0.54 -2.64 -5.72
CA LEU A 193 0.60 -1.83 -5.31
C LEU A 193 0.08 -0.57 -4.63
N LEU A 194 0.29 -0.48 -3.32
CA LEU A 194 0.00 0.69 -2.50
C LEU A 194 1.27 1.52 -2.34
N VAL A 195 1.25 2.77 -2.78
CA VAL A 195 2.28 3.75 -2.43
C VAL A 195 1.77 4.57 -1.26
N THR A 196 2.55 4.61 -0.20
CA THR A 196 2.26 5.43 0.98
C THR A 196 3.57 5.92 1.61
N HIS A 197 3.50 6.95 2.41
CA HIS A 197 4.57 7.41 3.28
C HIS A 197 4.33 6.98 4.75
N ASP A 198 3.18 6.39 5.04
CA ASP A 198 2.81 5.90 6.37
C ASP A 198 3.21 4.43 6.53
N VAL A 199 4.11 4.19 7.50
CA VAL A 199 4.63 2.86 7.82
C VAL A 199 3.53 1.96 8.41
N ASP A 200 2.64 2.53 9.20
CA ASP A 200 1.57 1.78 9.85
C ASP A 200 0.53 1.30 8.81
N GLU A 201 0.19 2.14 7.82
CA GLU A 201 -0.64 1.74 6.67
C GLU A 201 -0.01 0.58 5.90
N ALA A 202 1.30 0.68 5.59
CA ALA A 202 2.01 -0.38 4.87
C ALA A 202 1.95 -1.71 5.63
N ILE A 203 2.20 -1.70 6.95
CA ILE A 203 2.14 -2.90 7.77
C ILE A 203 0.71 -3.42 7.88
N LEU A 204 -0.29 -2.56 8.07
CA LEU A 204 -1.70 -2.96 8.23
C LEU A 204 -2.24 -3.67 6.99
N LEU A 205 -1.89 -3.18 5.79
CA LEU A 205 -2.56 -3.55 4.55
C LEU A 205 -1.78 -4.57 3.71
N ALA A 206 -0.44 -4.53 3.69
CA ALA A 206 0.34 -5.29 2.73
C ALA A 206 0.74 -6.69 3.21
N ASP A 207 0.94 -7.61 2.27
CA ASP A 207 1.61 -8.90 2.51
C ASP A 207 3.13 -8.74 2.49
N ARG A 208 3.60 -7.71 1.75
CA ARG A 208 5.01 -7.40 1.57
C ARG A 208 5.20 -5.89 1.47
N VAL A 209 6.22 -5.38 2.14
CA VAL A 209 6.60 -3.97 2.10
C VAL A 209 7.95 -3.84 1.41
N ILE A 210 8.04 -2.97 0.42
CA ILE A 210 9.25 -2.64 -0.32
C ILE A 210 9.67 -1.23 0.09
N VAL A 211 10.93 -1.05 0.42
CA VAL A 211 11.52 0.26 0.70
C VAL A 211 12.35 0.69 -0.52
N LEU A 212 11.94 1.79 -1.14
CA LEU A 212 12.62 2.38 -2.28
C LEU A 212 13.57 3.51 -1.82
N ALA A 213 14.82 3.42 -2.21
CA ALA A 213 15.81 4.48 -2.00
C ALA A 213 16.62 4.68 -3.29
N ASP A 214 16.86 5.92 -3.67
CA ASP A 214 17.67 6.30 -4.84
C ASP A 214 17.29 5.53 -6.13
N GLY A 215 15.99 5.33 -6.35
CA GLY A 215 15.48 4.64 -7.53
C GLY A 215 15.63 3.12 -7.52
N ARG A 216 16.09 2.52 -6.41
CA ARG A 216 16.34 1.09 -6.24
C ARG A 216 15.59 0.52 -5.05
N ILE A 217 15.35 -0.79 -5.03
CA ILE A 217 14.86 -1.47 -3.83
C ILE A 217 16.01 -1.57 -2.84
N ALA A 218 15.86 -0.87 -1.71
CA ALA A 218 16.83 -0.90 -0.61
C ALA A 218 16.61 -2.10 0.31
N ASP A 219 15.36 -2.45 0.58
CA ASP A 219 14.99 -3.64 1.38
C ASP A 219 13.56 -4.08 1.05
N GLU A 220 13.28 -5.33 1.40
CA GLU A 220 11.98 -5.97 1.22
C GLU A 220 11.63 -6.79 2.47
N ILE A 221 10.45 -6.54 3.03
CA ILE A 221 10.00 -7.19 4.26
C ILE A 221 8.66 -7.87 4.01
N ARG A 222 8.59 -9.19 4.21
CA ARG A 222 7.33 -9.93 4.25
C ARG A 222 6.66 -9.75 5.61
N ILE A 223 5.37 -9.49 5.59
CA ILE A 223 4.56 -9.29 6.78
C ILE A 223 3.86 -10.60 7.14
N GLU A 224 4.49 -11.39 8.00
CA GLU A 224 3.96 -12.71 8.42
C GLU A 224 2.85 -12.61 9.48
N LEU A 225 2.48 -11.39 9.90
CA LEU A 225 1.40 -11.17 10.84
C LEU A 225 0.04 -11.49 10.17
N PRO A 226 -0.84 -12.25 10.84
CA PRO A 226 -2.17 -12.51 10.33
C PRO A 226 -2.94 -11.19 10.14
N ARG A 227 -3.80 -11.13 9.11
CA ARG A 227 -4.63 -9.94 8.86
C ARG A 227 -5.60 -9.70 10.03
N GLN A 228 -6.06 -8.48 10.21
CA GLN A 228 -6.58 -7.85 11.44
C GLN A 228 -5.45 -7.51 12.42
N ARG A 229 -4.37 -6.97 11.85
CA ARG A 229 -3.19 -6.54 12.58
C ARG A 229 -3.54 -5.39 13.52
N ASP A 230 -3.00 -5.46 14.72
CA ASP A 230 -3.14 -4.42 15.73
C ASP A 230 -1.78 -3.74 15.94
N SER A 231 -1.75 -2.43 15.83
CA SER A 231 -0.53 -1.64 16.03
C SER A 231 0.09 -1.79 17.43
N GLY A 232 -0.69 -2.21 18.43
CA GLY A 232 -0.18 -2.52 19.79
C GLY A 232 0.58 -3.84 19.92
N GLN A 233 0.54 -4.72 18.92
CA GLN A 233 1.22 -6.02 18.99
C GLN A 233 2.74 -5.86 18.87
N ALA A 234 3.50 -6.62 19.68
CA ALA A 234 4.97 -6.59 19.67
C ALA A 234 5.57 -6.88 18.27
N GLY A 235 5.00 -7.83 17.52
CA GLY A 235 5.42 -8.13 16.15
C GLY A 235 5.22 -6.96 15.20
N PHE A 236 4.12 -6.20 15.34
CA PHE A 236 3.86 -4.99 14.57
C PHE A 236 4.93 -3.93 14.87
N GLN A 237 5.19 -3.67 16.15
CA GLN A 237 6.17 -2.67 16.59
C GLN A 237 7.60 -3.02 16.15
N ALA A 238 7.97 -4.31 16.14
CA ALA A 238 9.28 -4.74 15.64
C ALA A 238 9.45 -4.44 14.14
N ILE A 239 8.44 -4.74 13.32
CA ILE A 239 8.46 -4.44 11.88
C ILE A 239 8.47 -2.92 11.68
N ARG A 240 7.65 -2.17 12.42
CA ARG A 240 7.59 -0.71 12.37
C ARG A 240 8.96 -0.07 12.64
N SER A 241 9.62 -0.49 13.73
CA SER A 241 10.95 0.02 14.09
C SER A 241 11.98 -0.28 13.00
N ARG A 242 11.96 -1.48 12.41
CA ARG A 242 12.83 -1.84 11.30
C ARG A 242 12.59 -0.95 10.08
N LEU A 243 11.34 -0.74 9.67
CA LEU A 243 10.99 0.10 8.52
C LEU A 243 11.38 1.56 8.75
N LEU A 244 11.14 2.12 9.95
CA LEU A 244 11.56 3.47 10.29
C LEU A 244 13.08 3.64 10.22
N GLY A 245 13.83 2.65 10.69
CA GLY A 245 15.29 2.63 10.57
C GLY A 245 15.77 2.65 9.11
N LEU A 246 15.13 1.88 8.23
CA LEU A 246 15.43 1.86 6.79
C LEU A 246 15.08 3.18 6.09
N LEU A 247 14.07 3.89 6.57
CA LEU A 247 13.67 5.20 6.07
C LEU A 247 14.54 6.35 6.63
N GLY A 248 15.55 6.03 7.46
CA GLY A 248 16.46 7.03 8.04
C GLY A 248 15.85 7.82 9.20
N VAL A 249 14.68 7.44 9.70
CA VAL A 249 14.10 7.98 10.92
C VAL A 249 14.80 7.29 12.09
N LYS A 250 15.81 7.96 12.68
CA LYS A 250 16.41 7.50 13.95
C LYS A 250 15.29 7.50 14.98
N GLY A 251 14.96 6.34 15.53
CA GLY A 251 14.10 6.24 16.70
C GLY A 251 14.70 7.14 17.79
N HIS A 252 13.95 8.04 18.35
CA HIS A 252 14.25 8.52 19.67
C HIS A 252 14.12 7.28 20.57
N GLU A 253 15.24 6.56 20.78
CA GLU A 253 15.45 5.89 22.05
C GLU A 253 15.25 7.01 23.07
N GLN A 254 14.18 6.90 23.84
CA GLN A 254 14.04 7.66 25.07
C GLN A 254 15.26 7.30 25.90
N ASP A 255 16.28 8.16 25.87
CA ASP A 255 17.19 8.30 26.98
C ASP A 255 16.30 8.67 28.17
N ALA A 256 15.79 7.66 28.85
CA ALA A 256 15.34 7.75 30.21
C ALA A 256 16.62 8.00 31.02
N GLU A 257 17.07 9.24 31.06
CA GLU A 257 17.90 9.67 32.16
C GLU A 257 17.12 9.34 33.44
N PRO A 258 17.73 8.69 34.45
CA PRO A 258 17.06 8.43 35.70
C PRO A 258 16.72 9.80 36.28
N ASP A 259 15.41 10.04 36.43
CA ASP A 259 14.84 11.23 37.11
C ASP A 259 15.67 11.50 38.35
N ASP A 260 16.43 12.60 38.30
CA ASP A 260 16.98 13.25 39.47
C ASP A 260 15.77 13.62 40.31
N VAL A 261 15.63 12.95 41.42
CA VAL A 261 14.51 13.08 42.36
C VAL A 261 14.42 14.56 42.76
N ALA A 262 13.59 15.31 42.04
CA ALA A 262 13.25 16.66 42.41
C ALA A 262 12.69 16.63 43.84
N HIS A 263 13.48 17.11 44.78
CA HIS A 263 13.18 17.25 46.19
C HIS A 263 11.97 18.19 46.32
N ASN A 264 10.80 17.58 46.51
CA ASN A 264 9.56 18.32 46.71
C ASN A 264 9.64 18.96 48.12
N PRO A 265 9.68 20.28 48.26
CA PRO A 265 9.85 20.93 49.56
C PRO A 265 8.67 20.57 50.46
N THR A 266 8.99 20.06 51.65
CA THR A 266 7.99 19.68 52.65
C THR A 266 7.31 20.92 53.24
N LEU A 267 6.10 20.74 53.77
CA LEU A 267 5.34 21.80 54.46
C LEU A 267 6.11 22.51 55.58
N SER A 268 7.21 21.92 56.10
CA SER A 268 8.13 22.53 57.06
C SER A 268 9.03 23.59 56.44
N ASP A 269 9.39 23.46 55.16
CA ASP A 269 10.26 24.43 54.48
C ASP A 269 9.50 25.71 54.10
N LEU A 270 8.20 25.59 53.81
CA LEU A 270 7.33 26.74 53.52
C LEU A 270 7.02 27.60 54.77
N ARG A 271 7.12 27.03 55.99
CA ARG A 271 6.91 27.81 57.26
C ARG A 271 8.11 28.66 57.66
N ARG A 272 9.31 28.33 57.18
CA ARG A 272 10.53 29.13 57.46
C ARG A 272 10.62 30.42 56.68
N VAL A 273 10.02 30.47 55.50
CA VAL A 273 10.04 31.67 54.64
C VAL A 273 8.98 32.69 55.05
N ALA A 274 7.89 32.26 55.72
CA ALA A 274 6.82 33.15 56.15
C ALA A 274 7.11 33.95 57.46
N ASN A 275 8.14 33.59 58.25
CA ASN A 275 8.50 34.24 59.50
C ASN A 275 9.74 35.14 59.39
N ALA A 276 10.19 35.48 58.20
CA ALA A 276 11.36 36.36 57.94
C ALA A 276 10.98 37.68 57.23
N ARG A 277 9.79 38.19 57.49
CA ARG A 277 9.40 39.55 57.10
C ARG A 277 8.70 40.24 58.30
#